data_6507bd46a8d2f21c3e93b0fbac856994
#
_entry.id   6507bd46a8d2f21c3e93b0fbac856994
#
_cell.length_a   1.000
_cell.length_b   1.000
_cell.length_c   1.000
_cell.angle_alpha   90.00
_cell.angle_beta   90.00
_cell.angle_gamma   90.00
#
_symmetry.space_group_name_H-M   'P 1'
#
loop_
_entity.id
_entity.type
_entity.pdbx_description
1 polymer ?
#
loop_
_entity_poly.entity_id
_entity_poly.type
_entity_poly.pdbx_seq_one_letter_code
_entity_poly.pdbx_strand_id
1 'polypeptide(L)'
;ENIEKVMIHYSVGNGYYFTMAGKAVLDQHFLDNVKTRMQELADMCTPIGKRSVNTDDAVSLFHHHRMYDKEKLFRFRRVSKVNIYNIGYYEDYFYGYMADHAGYVKYFDLKLYDEGFVLELPTRKNPSVISPFRPEGKIFQVQKESQEWAEKMDISYVGDLNDHITKEGISNILLVQEALQEAKISDIAQRIVLEGNKKFIMIAGPSSSGKTSFSHRLSIQLLAHGMKPHPIGVDNYFKNREETPLDEYGEKNYECLEAIDVEQFNKDMLALLRGERIELPVFNFKTGHREYKGDFLQLGPEDVLVIEGIHGLNDKLSYALPAESKFKIYISALTQLNIDEHNRIPTTDGRLLRRIVRDARTRGTSAKDTIARWPSVRRGEEANIFPYQ
;
A
#
# COMPACT_ATOMS: atom_id res chain seq x y z
N GLU A 1 -7.15 -28.99 17.26
CA GLU A 1 -8.42 -29.64 17.57
C GLU A 1 -9.55 -28.70 18.00
N ASN A 2 -9.32 -27.43 18.21
CA ASN A 2 -10.34 -26.42 18.53
C ASN A 2 -10.22 -25.17 17.66
N ILE A 3 -9.52 -25.26 16.54
CA ILE A 3 -9.39 -24.18 15.54
C ILE A 3 -10.42 -24.42 14.47
N GLU A 4 -11.27 -23.42 14.24
CA GLU A 4 -12.27 -23.46 13.18
C GLU A 4 -11.73 -22.87 11.88
N LYS A 5 -10.97 -21.74 12.00
CA LYS A 5 -10.43 -21.00 10.86
C LYS A 5 -9.13 -20.33 11.24
N VAL A 6 -8.27 -20.14 10.25
CA VAL A 6 -7.10 -19.26 10.29
C VAL A 6 -7.20 -18.34 9.07
N MET A 7 -7.23 -17.04 9.28
CA MET A 7 -7.46 -16.07 8.22
C MET A 7 -6.23 -15.19 8.04
N ILE A 8 -5.80 -15.02 6.79
CA ILE A 8 -4.75 -14.06 6.44
C ILE A 8 -5.39 -12.69 6.17
N HIS A 9 -4.81 -11.63 6.72
CA HIS A 9 -5.33 -10.27 6.55
C HIS A 9 -4.46 -9.41 5.66
N TYR A 10 -3.33 -8.91 6.16
CA TYR A 10 -2.45 -7.97 5.45
C TYR A 10 -0.99 -8.14 5.84
N SER A 11 -0.11 -7.46 5.12
CA SER A 11 1.32 -7.49 5.44
C SER A 11 1.62 -6.62 6.64
N VAL A 12 2.49 -7.11 7.53
CA VAL A 12 3.04 -6.37 8.67
C VAL A 12 4.55 -6.64 8.71
N GLY A 13 5.36 -5.58 8.63
CA GLY A 13 6.81 -5.74 8.49
C GLY A 13 7.17 -6.61 7.28
N ASN A 14 8.00 -7.61 7.47
CA ASN A 14 8.38 -8.59 6.44
C ASN A 14 7.49 -9.83 6.42
N GLY A 15 6.34 -9.80 7.08
CA GLY A 15 5.45 -10.94 7.23
C GLY A 15 4.00 -10.63 6.88
N TYR A 16 3.14 -11.55 7.31
CA TYR A 16 1.70 -11.48 7.14
C TYR A 16 1.01 -11.62 8.48
N TYR A 17 0.01 -10.81 8.71
CA TYR A 17 -0.84 -10.86 9.89
C TYR A 17 -1.97 -11.87 9.70
N PHE A 18 -2.17 -12.69 10.72
CA PHE A 18 -3.22 -13.70 10.78
C PHE A 18 -4.05 -13.54 12.05
N THR A 19 -5.32 -13.91 11.93
CA THR A 19 -6.17 -14.19 13.08
C THR A 19 -6.67 -15.63 13.06
N MET A 20 -7.10 -16.10 14.20
CA MET A 20 -7.62 -17.45 14.39
C MET A 20 -9.01 -17.37 15.02
N ALA A 21 -9.95 -18.16 14.48
CA ALA A 21 -11.25 -18.36 15.10
C ALA A 21 -11.37 -19.79 15.64
N GLY A 22 -12.13 -19.95 16.73
CA GLY A 22 -12.35 -21.23 17.40
C GLY A 22 -12.20 -21.11 18.90
N LYS A 23 -12.05 -22.26 19.59
CA LYS A 23 -11.94 -22.33 21.05
C LYS A 23 -10.51 -22.45 21.56
N ALA A 24 -9.53 -22.61 20.66
CA ALA A 24 -8.14 -22.68 21.04
C ALA A 24 -7.65 -21.31 21.54
N VAL A 25 -6.84 -21.33 22.60
CA VAL A 25 -6.21 -20.12 23.13
C VAL A 25 -4.97 -19.82 22.29
N LEU A 26 -4.93 -18.62 21.72
CA LEU A 26 -3.78 -18.12 20.98
C LEU A 26 -2.79 -17.50 21.97
N ASP A 27 -1.73 -18.22 22.27
CA ASP A 27 -0.61 -17.73 23.08
C ASP A 27 0.74 -18.11 22.42
N GLN A 28 1.85 -17.64 22.98
CA GLN A 28 3.17 -17.93 22.41
C GLN A 28 3.51 -19.42 22.45
N HIS A 29 3.10 -20.14 23.47
CA HIS A 29 3.33 -21.59 23.57
C HIS A 29 2.61 -22.34 22.44
N PHE A 30 1.36 -21.93 22.12
CA PHE A 30 0.63 -22.48 20.98
C PHE A 30 1.39 -22.22 19.67
N LEU A 31 1.87 -20.97 19.45
CA LEU A 31 2.63 -20.63 18.25
C LEU A 31 3.95 -21.37 18.14
N ASP A 32 4.64 -21.61 19.25
CA ASP A 32 5.88 -22.38 19.29
C ASP A 32 5.65 -23.83 18.87
N ASN A 33 4.53 -24.43 19.29
CA ASN A 33 4.12 -25.76 18.85
C ASN A 33 3.79 -25.80 17.35
N VAL A 34 3.05 -24.80 16.85
CA VAL A 34 2.75 -24.67 15.41
C VAL A 34 4.04 -24.52 14.61
N LYS A 35 4.95 -23.65 15.07
CA LYS A 35 6.26 -23.43 14.43
C LYS A 35 7.07 -24.72 14.37
N THR A 36 7.13 -25.46 15.47
CA THR A 36 7.81 -26.76 15.52
C THR A 36 7.22 -27.72 14.49
N ARG A 37 5.89 -27.81 14.39
CA ARG A 37 5.23 -28.67 13.41
C ARG A 37 5.49 -28.23 11.97
N MET A 38 5.47 -26.93 11.70
CA MET A 38 5.81 -26.37 10.37
C MET A 38 7.26 -26.72 10.01
N GLN A 39 8.20 -26.62 10.96
CA GLN A 39 9.60 -26.97 10.74
C GLN A 39 9.76 -28.47 10.43
N GLU A 40 9.08 -29.35 11.16
CA GLU A 40 9.08 -30.78 10.86
C GLU A 40 8.62 -31.08 9.43
N LEU A 41 7.52 -30.44 8.97
CA LEU A 41 7.03 -30.61 7.60
C LEU A 41 8.04 -30.14 6.56
N ALA A 42 8.74 -29.04 6.84
CA ALA A 42 9.79 -28.51 5.97
C ALA A 42 11.02 -29.44 5.93
N ASP A 43 11.48 -29.92 7.09
CA ASP A 43 12.65 -30.79 7.21
C ASP A 43 12.42 -32.17 6.55
N MET A 44 11.21 -32.71 6.67
CA MET A 44 10.79 -33.93 5.98
C MET A 44 10.56 -33.75 4.47
N CYS A 45 10.67 -32.55 3.95
CA CYS A 45 10.31 -32.22 2.56
C CYS A 45 8.91 -32.76 2.21
N THR A 46 7.94 -32.58 3.09
CA THR A 46 6.59 -33.12 2.92
C THR A 46 6.00 -32.72 1.58
N PRO A 47 5.56 -33.70 0.74
CA PRO A 47 5.05 -33.39 -0.60
C PRO A 47 3.81 -32.50 -0.56
N ILE A 48 3.74 -31.55 -1.51
CA ILE A 48 2.57 -30.75 -1.80
C ILE A 48 1.96 -31.28 -3.10
N GLY A 49 0.87 -32.02 -2.96
CA GLY A 49 0.15 -32.59 -4.09
C GLY A 49 -0.60 -31.52 -4.89
N LYS A 50 -0.83 -31.83 -6.17
CA LYS A 50 -1.62 -30.99 -7.06
C LYS A 50 -2.53 -31.86 -7.92
N ARG A 51 -3.82 -31.54 -7.94
CA ARG A 51 -4.77 -32.18 -8.85
C ARG A 51 -5.66 -31.14 -9.54
N SER A 52 -6.03 -31.40 -10.78
CA SER A 52 -7.00 -30.57 -11.50
C SER A 52 -8.38 -31.18 -11.37
N VAL A 53 -9.35 -30.39 -10.93
CA VAL A 53 -10.75 -30.81 -10.75
C VAL A 53 -11.68 -29.90 -11.55
N ASN A 54 -12.90 -30.34 -11.83
CA ASN A 54 -13.92 -29.46 -12.37
C ASN A 54 -14.30 -28.39 -11.35
N THR A 55 -14.70 -27.21 -11.80
CA THR A 55 -15.05 -26.11 -10.90
C THR A 55 -16.21 -26.46 -9.98
N ASP A 56 -17.22 -27.21 -10.46
CA ASP A 56 -18.37 -27.66 -9.64
C ASP A 56 -17.92 -28.64 -8.54
N ASP A 57 -17.00 -29.55 -8.87
CA ASP A 57 -16.39 -30.45 -7.88
C ASP A 57 -15.62 -29.68 -6.82
N ALA A 58 -14.90 -28.61 -7.21
CA ALA A 58 -14.19 -27.73 -6.30
C ALA A 58 -15.15 -26.98 -5.36
N VAL A 59 -16.28 -26.48 -5.87
CA VAL A 59 -17.32 -25.84 -5.04
C VAL A 59 -17.85 -26.83 -3.98
N SER A 60 -18.12 -28.07 -4.38
CA SER A 60 -18.56 -29.13 -3.46
C SER A 60 -17.50 -29.46 -2.39
N LEU A 61 -16.21 -29.47 -2.79
CA LEU A 61 -15.06 -29.66 -1.89
C LEU A 61 -14.99 -28.54 -0.86
N PHE A 62 -15.08 -27.28 -1.29
CA PHE A 62 -15.03 -26.13 -0.39
C PHE A 62 -16.20 -26.13 0.59
N HIS A 63 -17.41 -26.49 0.14
CA HIS A 63 -18.56 -26.67 1.03
C HIS A 63 -18.30 -27.74 2.10
N HIS A 64 -17.75 -28.90 1.70
CA HIS A 64 -17.41 -29.99 2.60
C HIS A 64 -16.38 -29.55 3.68
N HIS A 65 -15.39 -28.78 3.28
CA HIS A 65 -14.36 -28.24 4.18
C HIS A 65 -14.78 -26.95 4.91
N ARG A 66 -16.04 -26.52 4.79
CA ARG A 66 -16.58 -25.28 5.38
C ARG A 66 -15.85 -24.00 4.94
N MET A 67 -15.23 -23.99 3.77
CA MET A 67 -14.59 -22.84 3.14
C MET A 67 -15.64 -22.05 2.33
N TYR A 68 -16.62 -21.47 3.03
CA TYR A 68 -17.78 -20.81 2.41
C TYR A 68 -17.42 -19.56 1.61
N ASP A 69 -16.33 -18.88 1.97
CA ASP A 69 -15.73 -17.78 1.23
C ASP A 69 -15.29 -18.20 -0.19
N LYS A 70 -14.61 -19.36 -0.31
CA LYS A 70 -14.20 -19.95 -1.59
C LYS A 70 -15.39 -20.51 -2.36
N GLU A 71 -16.33 -21.19 -1.69
CA GLU A 71 -17.59 -21.63 -2.31
C GLU A 71 -18.28 -20.45 -3.00
N LYS A 72 -18.44 -19.32 -2.29
CA LYS A 72 -19.06 -18.11 -2.79
C LYS A 72 -18.27 -17.51 -3.96
N LEU A 73 -16.95 -17.40 -3.82
CA LEU A 73 -16.06 -16.89 -4.85
C LEU A 73 -16.16 -17.69 -6.14
N PHE A 74 -16.18 -19.01 -6.05
CA PHE A 74 -16.14 -19.91 -7.21
C PHE A 74 -17.45 -19.97 -7.97
N ARG A 75 -18.60 -19.59 -7.40
CA ARG A 75 -19.85 -19.40 -8.13
C ARG A 75 -19.75 -18.36 -9.25
N PHE A 76 -18.83 -17.40 -9.13
CA PHE A 76 -18.58 -16.36 -10.15
C PHE A 76 -17.46 -16.72 -11.13
N ARG A 77 -16.79 -17.84 -10.92
CA ARG A 77 -15.65 -18.23 -11.74
C ARG A 77 -16.12 -18.92 -13.04
N ARG A 78 -15.60 -18.44 -14.19
CA ARG A 78 -16.00 -18.92 -15.52
C ARG A 78 -15.05 -19.96 -16.13
N VAL A 79 -14.14 -20.53 -15.34
CA VAL A 79 -13.24 -21.60 -15.82
C VAL A 79 -13.82 -22.97 -15.49
N SER A 80 -13.62 -23.93 -16.40
CA SER A 80 -14.16 -25.28 -16.22
C SER A 80 -13.36 -26.15 -15.25
N LYS A 81 -12.08 -25.82 -15.04
CA LYS A 81 -11.16 -26.57 -14.17
C LYS A 81 -10.34 -25.66 -13.29
N VAL A 82 -10.01 -26.15 -12.10
CA VAL A 82 -9.13 -25.47 -11.13
C VAL A 82 -8.14 -26.47 -10.53
N ASN A 83 -7.00 -25.96 -10.06
CA ASN A 83 -6.01 -26.76 -9.38
C ASN A 83 -6.26 -26.71 -7.87
N ILE A 84 -6.44 -27.85 -7.25
CA ILE A 84 -6.46 -28.03 -5.82
C ILE A 84 -5.11 -28.57 -5.39
N TYR A 85 -4.56 -27.98 -4.32
CA TYR A 85 -3.33 -28.40 -3.69
C TYR A 85 -3.63 -29.11 -2.38
N ASN A 86 -2.79 -30.06 -1.99
CA ASN A 86 -2.93 -30.73 -0.71
C ASN A 86 -1.59 -30.96 -0.03
N ILE A 87 -1.61 -30.93 1.30
CA ILE A 87 -0.54 -31.40 2.17
C ILE A 87 -1.14 -32.38 3.18
N GLY A 88 -0.79 -33.65 3.06
CA GLY A 88 -1.52 -34.72 3.77
C GLY A 88 -3.00 -34.75 3.37
N TYR A 89 -3.88 -34.65 4.35
CA TYR A 89 -5.35 -34.64 4.16
C TYR A 89 -5.94 -33.23 4.02
N TYR A 90 -5.15 -32.15 4.25
CA TYR A 90 -5.62 -30.78 4.06
C TYR A 90 -5.59 -30.41 2.60
N GLU A 91 -6.71 -29.93 2.09
CA GLU A 91 -6.88 -29.53 0.69
C GLU A 91 -7.32 -28.07 0.59
N ASP A 92 -6.73 -27.33 -0.33
CA ASP A 92 -7.07 -25.92 -0.55
C ASP A 92 -6.76 -25.46 -1.97
N TYR A 93 -7.21 -24.24 -2.30
CA TYR A 93 -6.95 -23.54 -3.54
C TYR A 93 -6.04 -22.33 -3.30
N PHE A 94 -4.99 -22.20 -4.11
CA PHE A 94 -4.12 -21.04 -4.12
C PHE A 94 -3.90 -20.51 -5.53
N TYR A 95 -3.71 -19.21 -5.65
CA TYR A 95 -3.36 -18.58 -6.89
C TYR A 95 -1.89 -18.85 -7.27
N GLY A 96 -1.66 -19.13 -8.55
CA GLY A 96 -0.32 -19.34 -9.06
C GLY A 96 0.22 -20.74 -8.82
N TYR A 97 1.55 -20.83 -8.80
CA TYR A 97 2.26 -22.09 -8.63
C TYR A 97 2.68 -22.27 -7.18
N MET A 98 2.46 -23.48 -6.65
CA MET A 98 3.01 -23.92 -5.39
C MET A 98 4.31 -24.72 -5.62
N ALA A 99 5.18 -24.75 -4.62
CA ALA A 99 6.29 -25.67 -4.59
C ALA A 99 5.81 -27.13 -4.56
N ASP A 100 6.61 -28.06 -4.98
CA ASP A 100 6.30 -29.50 -4.98
C ASP A 100 6.45 -30.15 -3.60
N HIS A 101 7.13 -29.49 -2.66
CA HIS A 101 7.25 -29.94 -1.28
C HIS A 101 7.51 -28.77 -0.30
N ALA A 102 7.25 -28.99 0.98
CA ALA A 102 7.39 -27.97 2.04
C ALA A 102 8.84 -27.56 2.33
N GLY A 103 9.83 -28.33 1.89
CA GLY A 103 11.26 -28.11 2.17
C GLY A 103 11.85 -26.80 1.63
N TYR A 104 11.12 -26.06 0.80
CA TYR A 104 11.50 -24.71 0.36
C TYR A 104 11.24 -23.64 1.42
N VAL A 105 10.36 -23.91 2.39
CA VAL A 105 9.98 -22.96 3.45
C VAL A 105 10.74 -23.33 4.73
N LYS A 106 12.02 -22.97 4.80
CA LYS A 106 12.90 -23.34 5.95
C LYS A 106 13.05 -22.24 6.97
N TYR A 107 12.91 -20.99 6.55
CA TYR A 107 13.19 -19.83 7.39
C TYR A 107 11.92 -19.01 7.57
N PHE A 108 11.37 -19.06 8.76
CA PHE A 108 10.19 -18.29 9.18
C PHE A 108 10.17 -18.14 10.69
N ASP A 109 9.35 -17.22 11.19
CA ASP A 109 9.07 -17.10 12.62
C ASP A 109 7.59 -16.79 12.83
N LEU A 110 7.06 -17.14 14.01
CA LEU A 110 5.69 -16.85 14.42
C LEU A 110 5.72 -16.01 15.69
N LYS A 111 5.02 -14.87 15.69
CA LYS A 111 4.98 -13.96 16.83
C LYS A 111 3.57 -13.47 17.10
N LEU A 112 3.20 -13.45 18.37
CA LEU A 112 1.97 -12.78 18.79
C LEU A 112 2.02 -11.30 18.42
N TYR A 113 0.95 -10.81 17.88
CA TYR A 113 0.78 -9.40 17.57
C TYR A 113 -0.69 -9.04 17.59
N ASP A 114 -1.05 -7.99 18.37
CA ASP A 114 -2.43 -7.57 18.56
C ASP A 114 -3.34 -8.76 18.99
N GLU A 115 -4.46 -8.99 18.35
CA GLU A 115 -5.39 -10.10 18.63
C GLU A 115 -5.03 -11.41 17.88
N GLY A 116 -3.96 -11.38 17.10
CA GLY A 116 -3.55 -12.48 16.23
C GLY A 116 -2.05 -12.77 16.30
N PHE A 117 -1.49 -13.12 15.16
CA PHE A 117 -0.06 -13.41 15.05
C PHE A 117 0.49 -13.01 13.67
N VAL A 118 1.80 -12.83 13.59
CA VAL A 118 2.52 -12.57 12.35
C VAL A 118 3.37 -13.77 11.99
N LEU A 119 3.25 -14.23 10.75
CA LEU A 119 4.20 -15.12 10.10
C LEU A 119 5.27 -14.27 9.43
N GLU A 120 6.46 -14.23 10.01
CA GLU A 120 7.61 -13.50 9.48
C GLU A 120 8.38 -14.33 8.47
N LEU A 121 8.82 -13.70 7.39
CA LEU A 121 9.55 -14.31 6.30
C LEU A 121 10.90 -13.59 6.07
N PRO A 122 11.92 -14.27 5.55
CA PRO A 122 13.18 -13.64 5.20
C PRO A 122 13.01 -12.68 4.02
N THR A 123 13.91 -11.73 3.92
CA THR A 123 13.95 -10.80 2.77
C THR A 123 14.71 -11.42 1.59
N ARG A 124 14.48 -10.91 0.37
CA ARG A 124 15.25 -11.33 -0.82
C ARG A 124 16.76 -11.09 -0.68
N LYS A 125 17.15 -10.05 0.07
CA LYS A 125 18.57 -9.71 0.31
C LYS A 125 19.23 -10.70 1.27
N ASN A 126 18.46 -11.21 2.24
CA ASN A 126 18.93 -12.15 3.26
C ASN A 126 17.96 -13.34 3.37
N PRO A 127 17.98 -14.28 2.41
CA PRO A 127 16.97 -15.33 2.30
C PRO A 127 17.02 -16.42 3.38
N SER A 128 18.04 -16.41 4.22
CA SER A 128 18.24 -17.38 5.32
C SER A 128 18.13 -16.75 6.70
N VAL A 129 17.80 -15.46 6.81
CA VAL A 129 17.76 -14.74 8.08
C VAL A 129 16.43 -14.01 8.24
N ILE A 130 15.76 -14.27 9.36
CA ILE A 130 14.59 -13.49 9.77
C ILE A 130 15.08 -12.19 10.40
N SER A 131 14.67 -11.06 9.82
CA SER A 131 14.98 -9.74 10.37
C SER A 131 14.22 -9.50 11.67
N PRO A 132 14.72 -8.63 12.57
CA PRO A 132 13.96 -8.26 13.75
C PRO A 132 12.58 -7.68 13.39
N PHE A 133 11.55 -8.13 14.09
CA PHE A 133 10.17 -7.68 13.86
C PHE A 133 10.03 -6.19 14.16
N ARG A 134 9.56 -5.44 13.18
CA ARG A 134 9.31 -4.00 13.27
C ARG A 134 7.98 -3.68 12.60
N PRO A 135 6.87 -3.71 13.36
CA PRO A 135 5.56 -3.39 12.81
C PRO A 135 5.40 -1.89 12.57
N GLU A 136 4.82 -1.52 11.46
CA GLU A 136 4.36 -0.14 11.15
C GLU A 136 2.99 0.08 11.78
N GLY A 137 2.96 0.44 13.06
CA GLY A 137 1.74 0.49 13.87
C GLY A 137 0.63 1.37 13.29
N LYS A 138 0.97 2.51 12.66
CA LYS A 138 -0.04 3.39 12.03
C LYS A 138 -0.68 2.75 10.80
N ILE A 139 0.12 2.08 9.96
CA ILE A 139 -0.40 1.38 8.78
C ILE A 139 -1.25 0.20 9.20
N PHE A 140 -0.80 -0.56 10.20
CA PHE A 140 -1.56 -1.65 10.78
C PHE A 140 -2.94 -1.19 11.28
N GLN A 141 -3.00 -0.09 12.03
CA GLN A 141 -4.26 0.45 12.55
C GLN A 141 -5.23 0.84 11.42
N VAL A 142 -4.73 1.49 10.37
CA VAL A 142 -5.56 1.86 9.21
C VAL A 142 -6.10 0.62 8.49
N GLN A 143 -5.31 -0.44 8.37
CA GLN A 143 -5.75 -1.70 7.76
C GLN A 143 -6.79 -2.41 8.63
N LYS A 144 -6.61 -2.43 9.97
CA LYS A 144 -7.57 -2.97 10.92
C LYS A 144 -8.91 -2.24 10.86
N GLU A 145 -8.90 -0.91 10.90
CA GLU A 145 -10.11 -0.09 10.74
C GLU A 145 -10.85 -0.40 9.43
N SER A 146 -10.11 -0.57 8.34
CA SER A 146 -10.73 -0.87 7.04
C SER A 146 -11.35 -2.26 7.00
N GLN A 147 -10.70 -3.24 7.64
CA GLN A 147 -11.25 -4.59 7.78
C GLN A 147 -12.56 -4.56 8.59
N GLU A 148 -12.57 -3.88 9.74
CA GLU A 148 -13.77 -3.72 10.57
C GLU A 148 -14.94 -3.08 9.79
N TRP A 149 -14.64 -2.13 8.90
CA TRP A 149 -15.64 -1.55 8.01
C TRP A 149 -16.16 -2.53 6.96
N ALA A 150 -15.29 -3.32 6.36
CA ALA A 150 -15.67 -4.34 5.40
C ALA A 150 -16.60 -5.40 6.06
N GLU A 151 -16.28 -5.82 7.27
CA GLU A 151 -17.10 -6.73 8.07
C GLU A 151 -18.48 -6.14 8.40
N LYS A 152 -18.56 -4.87 8.78
CA LYS A 152 -19.83 -4.16 9.03
C LYS A 152 -20.72 -4.03 7.79
N MET A 153 -20.12 -4.07 6.62
CA MET A 153 -20.83 -4.03 5.33
C MET A 153 -21.09 -5.42 4.74
N ASP A 154 -20.76 -6.48 5.44
CA ASP A 154 -20.83 -7.86 4.96
C ASP A 154 -20.04 -8.10 3.66
N ILE A 155 -18.89 -7.37 3.48
CA ILE A 155 -17.99 -7.46 2.33
C ILE A 155 -16.58 -7.78 2.83
N SER A 156 -16.38 -9.00 3.33
CA SER A 156 -15.07 -9.42 3.84
C SER A 156 -14.13 -9.90 2.74
N TYR A 157 -14.68 -10.46 1.67
CA TYR A 157 -13.92 -11.07 0.56
C TYR A 157 -14.53 -10.73 -0.81
N VAL A 158 -13.78 -11.05 -1.87
CA VAL A 158 -14.22 -10.80 -3.25
C VAL A 158 -15.52 -11.55 -3.57
N GLY A 159 -15.76 -12.74 -3.00
CA GLY A 159 -17.02 -13.46 -3.14
C GLY A 159 -18.21 -12.66 -2.63
N ASP A 160 -18.07 -11.99 -1.48
CA ASP A 160 -19.12 -11.14 -0.91
C ASP A 160 -19.37 -9.91 -1.77
N LEU A 161 -18.30 -9.24 -2.22
CA LEU A 161 -18.42 -8.11 -3.14
C LEU A 161 -19.16 -8.49 -4.42
N ASN A 162 -18.87 -9.64 -5.00
CA ASN A 162 -19.54 -10.12 -6.19
C ASN A 162 -21.03 -10.40 -5.93
N ASP A 163 -21.37 -10.96 -4.78
CA ASP A 163 -22.74 -11.16 -4.36
C ASP A 163 -23.52 -9.84 -4.26
N HIS A 164 -22.94 -8.83 -3.60
CA HIS A 164 -23.54 -7.51 -3.51
C HIS A 164 -23.73 -6.85 -4.88
N ILE A 165 -22.71 -6.91 -5.74
CA ILE A 165 -22.80 -6.33 -7.10
C ILE A 165 -23.92 -6.98 -7.92
N THR A 166 -24.10 -8.29 -7.80
CA THR A 166 -25.12 -9.01 -8.58
C THR A 166 -26.54 -8.84 -8.03
N LYS A 167 -26.70 -8.63 -6.73
CA LYS A 167 -28.01 -8.48 -6.08
C LYS A 167 -28.50 -7.04 -6.01
N GLU A 168 -27.59 -6.11 -5.67
CA GLU A 168 -27.93 -4.74 -5.29
C GLU A 168 -27.27 -3.68 -6.19
N GLY A 169 -26.27 -4.09 -6.98
CA GLY A 169 -25.42 -3.20 -7.76
C GLY A 169 -24.30 -2.58 -6.92
N ILE A 170 -23.34 -1.93 -7.60
CA ILE A 170 -22.14 -1.38 -6.96
C ILE A 170 -22.34 0.05 -6.41
N SER A 171 -23.40 0.74 -6.81
CA SER A 171 -23.55 2.19 -6.58
C SER A 171 -23.54 2.55 -5.09
N ASN A 172 -24.25 1.82 -4.25
CA ASN A 172 -24.30 2.09 -2.81
C ASN A 172 -22.92 1.87 -2.15
N ILE A 173 -22.20 0.82 -2.56
CA ILE A 173 -20.85 0.54 -2.05
C ILE A 173 -19.91 1.72 -2.38
N LEU A 174 -19.96 2.23 -3.62
CA LEU A 174 -19.13 3.37 -4.03
C LEU A 174 -19.47 4.62 -3.23
N LEU A 175 -20.75 4.94 -3.05
CA LEU A 175 -21.18 6.11 -2.26
C LEU A 175 -20.73 6.03 -0.81
N VAL A 176 -20.83 4.86 -0.17
CA VAL A 176 -20.37 4.65 1.21
C VAL A 176 -18.85 4.80 1.29
N GLN A 177 -18.08 4.22 0.37
CA GLN A 177 -16.63 4.34 0.34
C GLN A 177 -16.18 5.78 0.09
N GLU A 178 -16.85 6.52 -0.79
CA GLU A 178 -16.58 7.95 -1.00
C GLU A 178 -16.89 8.78 0.24
N ALA A 179 -18.02 8.54 0.91
CA ALA A 179 -18.37 9.23 2.15
C ALA A 179 -17.35 8.97 3.27
N LEU A 180 -16.91 7.72 3.44
CA LEU A 180 -15.86 7.36 4.41
C LEU A 180 -14.54 8.04 4.10
N GLN A 181 -14.15 8.08 2.83
CA GLN A 181 -12.93 8.75 2.41
C GLN A 181 -12.99 10.25 2.70
N GLU A 182 -14.11 10.92 2.37
CA GLU A 182 -14.29 12.35 2.65
C GLU A 182 -14.28 12.65 4.15
N ALA A 183 -14.93 11.83 4.97
CA ALA A 183 -14.89 11.98 6.42
C ALA A 183 -13.45 11.92 6.96
N LYS A 184 -12.65 10.95 6.54
CA LYS A 184 -11.24 10.82 6.93
C LYS A 184 -10.39 12.02 6.46
N ILE A 185 -10.62 12.55 5.26
CA ILE A 185 -9.91 13.73 4.77
C ILE A 185 -10.30 14.98 5.58
N SER A 186 -11.59 15.12 5.92
CA SER A 186 -12.09 16.20 6.76
C SER A 186 -11.47 16.16 8.18
N ASP A 187 -11.37 14.96 8.78
CA ASP A 187 -10.71 14.80 10.08
C ASP A 187 -9.25 15.25 10.05
N ILE A 188 -8.53 14.92 8.96
CA ILE A 188 -7.14 15.35 8.77
C ILE A 188 -7.07 16.88 8.65
N ALA A 189 -7.95 17.49 7.85
CA ALA A 189 -8.02 18.96 7.70
C ALA A 189 -8.31 19.63 9.03
N GLN A 190 -9.26 19.13 9.80
CA GLN A 190 -9.60 19.64 11.13
C GLN A 190 -8.40 19.57 12.08
N ARG A 191 -7.66 18.48 12.10
CA ARG A 191 -6.44 18.34 12.90
C ARG A 191 -5.38 19.39 12.53
N ILE A 192 -5.16 19.62 11.22
CA ILE A 192 -4.22 20.64 10.74
C ILE A 192 -4.62 22.04 11.26
N VAL A 193 -5.90 22.36 11.18
CA VAL A 193 -6.44 23.64 11.65
C VAL A 193 -6.27 23.79 13.17
N LEU A 194 -6.61 22.75 13.94
CA LEU A 194 -6.50 22.77 15.40
C LEU A 194 -5.05 22.92 15.90
N GLU A 195 -4.07 22.36 15.19
CA GLU A 195 -2.65 22.54 15.53
C GLU A 195 -2.16 23.98 15.27
N GLY A 196 -2.79 24.74 14.38
CA GLY A 196 -2.68 26.20 14.22
C GLY A 196 -1.34 26.75 13.70
N ASN A 197 -0.26 26.01 13.81
CA ASN A 197 1.11 26.43 13.44
C ASN A 197 1.64 25.75 12.17
N LYS A 198 0.82 24.95 11.48
CA LYS A 198 1.21 24.19 10.29
C LYS A 198 1.16 25.05 9.03
N LYS A 199 2.31 25.27 8.42
CA LYS A 199 2.44 26.00 7.15
C LYS A 199 2.78 25.07 5.98
N PHE A 200 3.38 23.91 6.25
CA PHE A 200 3.81 22.94 5.25
C PHE A 200 3.10 21.59 5.47
N ILE A 201 2.16 21.26 4.61
CA ILE A 201 1.47 19.98 4.60
C ILE A 201 2.19 19.09 3.60
N MET A 202 3.03 18.16 4.10
CA MET A 202 3.94 17.34 3.31
C MET A 202 3.29 15.98 3.02
N ILE A 203 2.93 15.73 1.76
CA ILE A 203 2.23 14.52 1.33
C ILE A 203 3.19 13.63 0.55
N ALA A 204 3.47 12.44 1.07
CA ALA A 204 4.23 11.44 0.35
C ALA A 204 3.48 10.11 0.20
N GLY A 205 3.97 9.30 -0.69
CA GLY A 205 3.46 7.96 -0.94
C GLY A 205 3.98 7.39 -2.25
N PRO A 206 3.87 6.08 -2.44
CA PRO A 206 4.42 5.40 -3.59
C PRO A 206 3.71 5.78 -4.89
N SER A 207 4.30 5.38 -6.02
CA SER A 207 3.71 5.65 -7.33
C SER A 207 2.29 5.08 -7.44
N SER A 208 1.39 5.86 -8.04
CA SER A 208 -0.05 5.54 -8.20
C SER A 208 -0.82 5.30 -6.89
N SER A 209 -0.33 5.86 -5.77
CA SER A 209 -1.06 5.87 -4.49
C SER A 209 -2.25 6.83 -4.46
N GLY A 210 -2.27 7.84 -5.34
CA GLY A 210 -3.32 8.86 -5.38
C GLY A 210 -2.96 10.18 -4.69
N LYS A 211 -1.65 10.47 -4.48
CA LYS A 211 -1.17 11.72 -3.85
C LYS A 211 -1.85 12.98 -4.39
N THR A 212 -1.82 13.18 -5.70
CA THR A 212 -2.39 14.37 -6.34
C THR A 212 -3.89 14.50 -6.13
N SER A 213 -4.65 13.40 -6.23
CA SER A 213 -6.10 13.43 -5.97
C SER A 213 -6.39 13.72 -4.50
N PHE A 214 -5.61 13.13 -3.60
CA PHE A 214 -5.73 13.36 -2.16
C PHE A 214 -5.36 14.80 -1.78
N SER A 215 -4.25 15.35 -2.30
CA SER A 215 -3.84 16.74 -2.03
C SER A 215 -4.89 17.75 -2.48
N HIS A 216 -5.54 17.49 -3.64
CA HIS A 216 -6.63 18.32 -4.11
C HIS A 216 -7.85 18.26 -3.19
N ARG A 217 -8.29 17.05 -2.77
CA ARG A 217 -9.43 16.88 -1.85
C ARG A 217 -9.14 17.47 -0.47
N LEU A 218 -7.92 17.28 0.04
CA LEU A 218 -7.49 17.90 1.30
C LEU A 218 -7.50 19.43 1.20
N SER A 219 -7.05 19.99 0.07
CA SER A 219 -7.12 21.43 -0.15
C SER A 219 -8.56 21.97 -0.12
N ILE A 220 -9.52 21.23 -0.68
CA ILE A 220 -10.94 21.59 -0.59
C ILE A 220 -11.43 21.59 0.87
N GLN A 221 -11.06 20.57 1.64
CA GLN A 221 -11.43 20.50 3.06
C GLN A 221 -10.77 21.63 3.88
N LEU A 222 -9.50 21.95 3.60
CA LEU A 222 -8.81 23.08 4.26
C LEU A 222 -9.49 24.42 3.93
N LEU A 223 -9.92 24.65 2.67
CA LEU A 223 -10.71 25.80 2.28
C LEU A 223 -12.03 25.87 3.06
N ALA A 224 -12.74 24.76 3.21
CA ALA A 224 -13.97 24.68 4.00
C ALA A 224 -13.77 25.04 5.47
N HIS A 225 -12.56 24.85 5.99
CA HIS A 225 -12.13 25.22 7.34
C HIS A 225 -11.49 26.63 7.43
N GLY A 226 -11.53 27.43 6.36
CA GLY A 226 -11.08 28.83 6.35
C GLY A 226 -9.59 29.04 6.05
N MET A 227 -8.83 27.99 5.72
CA MET A 227 -7.44 28.10 5.27
C MET A 227 -7.35 28.37 3.77
N LYS A 228 -6.21 28.86 3.31
CA LYS A 228 -5.91 29.09 1.88
C LYS A 228 -4.77 28.18 1.42
N PRO A 229 -5.08 26.97 0.93
CA PRO A 229 -4.07 26.01 0.49
C PRO A 229 -3.48 26.35 -0.88
N HIS A 230 -2.17 26.26 -1.00
CA HIS A 230 -1.43 26.40 -2.26
C HIS A 230 -0.76 25.06 -2.60
N PRO A 231 -1.24 24.33 -3.61
CA PRO A 231 -0.65 23.06 -4.04
C PRO A 231 0.73 23.29 -4.69
N ILE A 232 1.73 22.53 -4.27
CA ILE A 232 3.08 22.53 -4.85
C ILE A 232 3.52 21.08 -5.09
N GLY A 233 3.89 20.75 -6.34
CA GLY A 233 4.54 19.47 -6.66
C GLY A 233 6.05 19.58 -6.44
N VAL A 234 6.62 18.65 -5.65
CA VAL A 234 8.08 18.54 -5.50
C VAL A 234 8.76 18.29 -6.85
N ASP A 235 8.07 17.64 -7.77
CA ASP A 235 8.55 17.38 -9.13
C ASP A 235 8.87 18.67 -9.91
N ASN A 236 8.33 19.82 -9.53
CA ASN A 236 8.68 21.12 -10.11
C ASN A 236 10.11 21.57 -9.76
N TYR A 237 10.70 20.97 -8.77
CA TYR A 237 12.07 21.22 -8.32
C TYR A 237 13.07 20.20 -8.87
N PHE A 238 12.73 19.37 -9.85
CA PHE A 238 13.72 18.52 -10.52
C PHE A 238 14.85 19.38 -11.11
N LYS A 239 16.07 18.87 -10.99
CA LYS A 239 17.21 19.36 -11.77
C LYS A 239 16.97 19.11 -13.24
N ASN A 240 17.64 19.86 -14.11
CA ASN A 240 17.57 19.63 -15.54
C ASN A 240 17.98 18.19 -15.88
N ARG A 241 17.41 17.65 -16.95
CA ARG A 241 17.59 16.23 -17.31
C ARG A 241 19.05 15.79 -17.41
N GLU A 242 19.94 16.69 -17.86
CA GLU A 242 21.37 16.46 -18.01
C GLU A 242 22.05 16.23 -16.65
N GLU A 243 21.55 16.89 -15.60
CA GLU A 243 22.08 16.85 -14.23
C GLU A 243 21.48 15.72 -13.39
N THR A 244 20.49 14.99 -13.92
CA THR A 244 19.86 13.87 -13.21
C THR A 244 20.87 12.75 -12.96
N PRO A 245 21.07 12.28 -11.71
CA PRO A 245 21.98 11.19 -11.39
C PRO A 245 21.66 9.90 -12.16
N LEU A 246 22.69 9.07 -12.36
CA LEU A 246 22.51 7.74 -12.94
C LEU A 246 22.30 6.70 -11.83
N ASP A 247 21.54 5.66 -12.14
CA ASP A 247 21.42 4.49 -11.28
C ASP A 247 22.57 3.49 -11.50
N GLU A 248 22.54 2.36 -10.81
CA GLU A 248 23.56 1.28 -10.92
C GLU A 248 23.63 0.64 -12.31
N TYR A 249 22.64 0.88 -13.17
CA TYR A 249 22.58 0.38 -14.54
C TYR A 249 22.95 1.44 -15.58
N GLY A 250 23.33 2.65 -15.16
CA GLY A 250 23.65 3.78 -16.03
C GLY A 250 22.45 4.51 -16.60
N GLU A 251 21.23 4.24 -16.09
CA GLU A 251 20.00 4.91 -16.46
C GLU A 251 19.71 6.11 -15.54
N LYS A 252 19.00 7.12 -16.07
CA LYS A 252 18.61 8.29 -15.28
C LYS A 252 17.72 7.91 -14.10
N ASN A 253 18.17 8.22 -12.87
CA ASN A 253 17.45 7.94 -11.63
C ASN A 253 16.62 9.14 -11.18
N TYR A 254 15.35 9.17 -11.58
CA TYR A 254 14.40 10.21 -11.16
C TYR A 254 13.75 9.94 -9.79
N GLU A 255 14.00 8.78 -9.18
CA GLU A 255 13.39 8.39 -7.91
C GLU A 255 14.29 8.73 -6.70
N CYS A 256 15.53 9.16 -6.92
CA CYS A 256 16.43 9.56 -5.84
C CYS A 256 16.24 11.03 -5.45
N LEU A 257 16.60 11.37 -4.20
CA LEU A 257 16.48 12.74 -3.70
C LEU A 257 17.41 13.71 -4.43
N GLU A 258 18.56 13.23 -4.87
CA GLU A 258 19.59 14.01 -5.59
C GLU A 258 19.14 14.51 -6.97
N ALA A 259 18.06 13.92 -7.51
CA ALA A 259 17.40 14.42 -8.73
C ALA A 259 16.62 15.72 -8.48
N ILE A 260 16.31 16.03 -7.22
CA ILE A 260 15.63 17.26 -6.79
C ILE A 260 16.68 18.32 -6.43
N ASP A 261 16.42 19.56 -6.78
CA ASP A 261 17.17 20.72 -6.30
C ASP A 261 16.70 21.09 -4.88
N VAL A 262 17.22 20.34 -3.92
CA VAL A 262 16.82 20.45 -2.51
C VAL A 262 17.20 21.82 -1.94
N GLU A 263 18.30 22.43 -2.41
CA GLU A 263 18.73 23.76 -1.95
C GLU A 263 17.75 24.84 -2.40
N GLN A 264 17.38 24.85 -3.67
CA GLN A 264 16.38 25.80 -4.19
C GLN A 264 15.02 25.60 -3.53
N PHE A 265 14.61 24.32 -3.32
CA PHE A 265 13.36 24.02 -2.60
C PHE A 265 13.37 24.66 -1.19
N ASN A 266 14.42 24.44 -0.39
CA ASN A 266 14.47 25.00 0.96
C ASN A 266 14.56 26.54 0.96
N LYS A 267 15.29 27.11 0.02
CA LYS A 267 15.38 28.57 -0.14
C LYS A 267 14.00 29.19 -0.40
N ASP A 268 13.25 28.64 -1.33
CA ASP A 268 11.93 29.12 -1.70
C ASP A 268 10.93 28.94 -0.54
N MET A 269 10.90 27.77 0.09
CA MET A 269 10.01 27.51 1.23
C MET A 269 10.30 28.42 2.42
N LEU A 270 11.58 28.68 2.73
CA LEU A 270 11.95 29.63 3.79
C LEU A 270 11.56 31.07 3.45
N ALA A 271 11.73 31.50 2.19
CA ALA A 271 11.32 32.82 1.73
C ALA A 271 9.79 32.99 1.88
N LEU A 272 9.01 31.99 1.46
CA LEU A 272 7.57 31.98 1.65
C LEU A 272 7.17 32.00 3.15
N LEU A 273 7.88 31.25 4.00
CA LEU A 273 7.63 31.27 5.45
C LEU A 273 7.84 32.65 6.07
N ARG A 274 8.81 33.44 5.54
CA ARG A 274 9.05 34.83 5.93
C ARG A 274 8.06 35.83 5.33
N GLY A 275 7.13 35.38 4.49
CA GLY A 275 6.17 36.24 3.78
C GLY A 275 6.77 36.96 2.56
N GLU A 276 7.89 36.50 2.05
CA GLU A 276 8.48 37.03 0.83
C GLU A 276 7.74 36.54 -0.41
N ARG A 277 7.72 37.36 -1.46
CA ARG A 277 7.16 36.98 -2.76
C ARG A 277 8.22 36.29 -3.60
N ILE A 278 7.94 35.07 -4.06
CA ILE A 278 8.81 34.28 -4.93
C ILE A 278 8.11 33.90 -6.23
N GLU A 279 8.89 33.60 -7.25
CA GLU A 279 8.40 32.97 -8.47
C GLU A 279 8.57 31.45 -8.35
N LEU A 280 7.46 30.70 -8.54
CA LEU A 280 7.48 29.24 -8.44
C LEU A 280 8.03 28.61 -9.73
N PRO A 281 8.92 27.61 -9.62
CA PRO A 281 9.37 26.85 -10.79
C PRO A 281 8.30 25.90 -11.28
N VAL A 282 8.39 25.58 -12.58
CA VAL A 282 7.59 24.53 -13.24
C VAL A 282 8.55 23.63 -14.00
N PHE A 283 8.48 22.31 -13.76
CA PHE A 283 9.28 21.37 -14.54
C PHE A 283 8.55 20.93 -15.80
N ASN A 284 9.18 21.17 -16.94
CA ASN A 284 8.66 20.75 -18.23
C ASN A 284 9.15 19.31 -18.56
N PHE A 285 8.31 18.31 -18.35
CA PHE A 285 8.65 16.90 -18.61
C PHE A 285 8.95 16.56 -20.07
N LYS A 286 8.52 17.39 -21.02
CA LYS A 286 8.81 17.20 -22.46
C LYS A 286 10.24 17.62 -22.78
N THR A 287 10.62 18.82 -22.36
CA THR A 287 11.96 19.37 -22.59
C THR A 287 12.98 18.82 -21.59
N GLY A 288 12.54 18.49 -20.37
CA GLY A 288 13.41 18.05 -19.28
C GLY A 288 14.10 19.20 -18.55
N HIS A 289 13.53 20.42 -18.64
CA HIS A 289 14.08 21.61 -18.02
C HIS A 289 13.11 22.24 -17.03
N ARG A 290 13.66 22.87 -16.00
CA ARG A 290 12.93 23.75 -15.09
C ARG A 290 12.75 25.11 -15.72
N GLU A 291 11.54 25.63 -15.70
CA GLU A 291 11.13 26.90 -16.31
C GLU A 291 10.47 27.79 -15.27
N TYR A 292 10.56 29.10 -15.46
CA TYR A 292 9.84 30.09 -14.68
C TYR A 292 8.87 30.81 -15.61
N LYS A 293 7.58 30.86 -15.24
CA LYS A 293 6.48 31.29 -16.12
C LYS A 293 5.71 32.51 -15.59
N GLY A 294 6.28 33.20 -14.61
CA GLY A 294 5.65 34.35 -13.95
C GLY A 294 4.58 33.97 -12.94
N ASP A 295 4.63 32.75 -12.40
CA ASP A 295 3.75 32.31 -11.33
C ASP A 295 4.32 32.69 -9.97
N PHE A 296 3.81 33.79 -9.40
CA PHE A 296 4.30 34.34 -8.15
C PHE A 296 3.41 33.95 -6.96
N LEU A 297 4.04 33.59 -5.85
CA LEU A 297 3.36 33.27 -4.59
C LEU A 297 3.96 34.09 -3.44
N GLN A 298 3.10 34.55 -2.55
CA GLN A 298 3.43 35.15 -1.26
C GLN A 298 2.41 34.66 -0.23
N LEU A 299 2.87 34.18 0.93
CA LEU A 299 1.98 33.66 1.95
C LEU A 299 1.48 34.71 2.92
N GLY A 300 0.19 34.70 3.18
CA GLY A 300 -0.46 35.40 4.28
C GLY A 300 -0.66 34.52 5.52
N PRO A 301 -1.33 35.06 6.56
CA PRO A 301 -1.56 34.32 7.82
C PRO A 301 -2.35 33.02 7.65
N GLU A 302 -3.38 33.03 6.80
CA GLU A 302 -4.27 31.88 6.54
C GLU A 302 -3.72 30.92 5.48
N ASP A 303 -2.63 31.29 4.81
CA ASP A 303 -2.09 30.51 3.70
C ASP A 303 -1.27 29.30 4.22
N VAL A 304 -1.42 28.16 3.53
CA VAL A 304 -0.65 26.94 3.77
C VAL A 304 -0.21 26.32 2.45
N LEU A 305 0.95 25.67 2.46
CA LEU A 305 1.48 24.97 1.31
C LEU A 305 1.13 23.48 1.41
N VAL A 306 0.45 22.96 0.39
CA VAL A 306 0.15 21.53 0.25
C VAL A 306 1.16 20.94 -0.72
N ILE A 307 2.21 20.36 -0.19
CA ILE A 307 3.39 19.90 -0.92
C ILE A 307 3.30 18.40 -1.16
N GLU A 308 3.22 17.98 -2.42
CA GLU A 308 3.15 16.56 -2.76
C GLU A 308 4.39 16.09 -3.52
N GLY A 309 4.90 14.92 -3.14
CA GLY A 309 6.01 14.27 -3.82
C GLY A 309 6.45 13.00 -3.13
N ILE A 310 7.24 12.17 -3.81
CA ILE A 310 7.72 10.91 -3.25
C ILE A 310 8.63 11.12 -2.02
N HIS A 311 9.31 12.26 -1.94
CA HIS A 311 10.22 12.62 -0.85
C HIS A 311 9.58 13.45 0.27
N GLY A 312 8.26 13.70 0.25
CA GLY A 312 7.59 14.58 1.20
C GLY A 312 7.77 14.22 2.68
N LEU A 313 8.02 12.95 3.01
CA LEU A 313 8.29 12.52 4.38
C LEU A 313 9.77 12.52 4.76
N ASN A 314 10.68 12.61 3.78
CA ASN A 314 12.13 12.63 4.01
C ASN A 314 12.56 13.99 4.55
N ASP A 315 13.07 14.02 5.78
CA ASP A 315 13.54 15.28 6.40
C ASP A 315 14.71 15.92 5.66
N LYS A 316 15.46 15.16 4.85
CA LYS A 316 16.51 15.74 4.00
C LYS A 316 15.95 16.65 2.91
N LEU A 317 14.71 16.41 2.42
CA LEU A 317 14.07 17.32 1.46
C LEU A 317 13.80 18.69 2.08
N SER A 318 13.32 18.71 3.32
CA SER A 318 12.87 19.92 4.02
C SER A 318 13.72 20.22 5.26
N TYR A 319 15.03 20.04 5.15
CA TYR A 319 15.97 20.10 6.28
C TYR A 319 16.03 21.47 6.97
N ALA A 320 15.80 22.53 6.21
CA ALA A 320 15.86 23.89 6.74
C ALA A 320 14.53 24.37 7.34
N LEU A 321 13.41 23.63 7.12
CA LEU A 321 12.10 24.05 7.61
C LEU A 321 11.89 23.61 9.05
N PRO A 322 11.33 24.48 9.94
CA PRO A 322 11.01 24.13 11.31
C PRO A 322 10.11 22.90 11.40
N ALA A 323 10.43 21.96 12.28
CA ALA A 323 9.68 20.71 12.42
C ALA A 323 8.23 20.96 12.83
N GLU A 324 7.99 21.93 13.72
CA GLU A 324 6.69 22.34 14.22
C GLU A 324 5.78 22.93 13.13
N SER A 325 6.36 23.50 12.06
CA SER A 325 5.61 24.06 10.92
C SER A 325 5.16 23.02 9.89
N LYS A 326 5.61 21.76 10.04
CA LYS A 326 5.33 20.65 9.12
C LYS A 326 4.20 19.76 9.64
N PHE A 327 3.31 19.34 8.75
CA PHE A 327 2.37 18.25 8.97
C PHE A 327 2.59 17.18 7.90
N LYS A 328 2.98 15.98 8.31
CA LYS A 328 3.40 14.90 7.41
C LYS A 328 2.28 13.89 7.22
N ILE A 329 1.99 13.55 5.96
CA ILE A 329 0.94 12.60 5.57
C ILE A 329 1.53 11.56 4.64
N TYR A 330 1.43 10.28 5.03
CA TYR A 330 1.69 9.16 4.14
C TYR A 330 0.39 8.69 3.51
N ILE A 331 0.37 8.53 2.18
CA ILE A 331 -0.79 7.99 1.47
C ILE A 331 -0.40 6.81 0.59
N SER A 332 -1.14 5.72 0.70
CA SER A 332 -0.98 4.54 -0.13
C SER A 332 -2.35 3.97 -0.52
N ALA A 333 -2.45 3.49 -1.76
CA ALA A 333 -3.60 2.71 -2.19
C ALA A 333 -3.41 1.26 -1.72
N LEU A 334 -3.65 1.01 -0.44
CA LEU A 334 -3.60 -0.33 0.13
C LEU A 334 -4.73 -1.19 -0.45
N THR A 335 -4.41 -2.44 -0.80
CA THR A 335 -5.44 -3.41 -1.17
C THR A 335 -5.93 -4.06 0.11
N GLN A 336 -7.14 -3.73 0.52
CA GLN A 336 -7.73 -4.11 1.80
C GLN A 336 -8.65 -5.31 1.68
N LEU A 337 -9.24 -5.54 0.48
CA LEU A 337 -10.09 -6.68 0.21
C LEU A 337 -9.23 -7.87 -0.22
N ASN A 338 -9.33 -8.96 0.51
CA ASN A 338 -8.73 -10.23 0.14
C ASN A 338 -9.63 -11.02 -0.81
N ILE A 339 -9.04 -11.95 -1.56
CA ILE A 339 -9.80 -12.80 -2.48
C ILE A 339 -10.67 -13.78 -1.68
N ASP A 340 -10.09 -14.42 -0.69
CA ASP A 340 -10.69 -15.34 0.27
C ASP A 340 -9.87 -15.38 1.57
N GLU A 341 -10.21 -16.25 2.53
CA GLU A 341 -9.55 -16.36 3.83
C GLU A 341 -8.04 -16.62 3.74
N HIS A 342 -7.56 -17.24 2.64
CA HIS A 342 -6.16 -17.65 2.48
C HIS A 342 -5.42 -16.97 1.33
N ASN A 343 -6.13 -16.24 0.47
CA ASN A 343 -5.55 -15.61 -0.72
C ASN A 343 -5.69 -14.09 -0.67
N ARG A 344 -4.54 -13.41 -0.76
CA ARG A 344 -4.44 -11.96 -0.76
C ARG A 344 -4.14 -11.41 -2.15
N ILE A 345 -4.57 -10.16 -2.37
CA ILE A 345 -4.10 -9.33 -3.48
C ILE A 345 -2.98 -8.43 -2.94
N PRO A 346 -1.73 -8.54 -3.43
CA PRO A 346 -0.67 -7.64 -3.03
C PRO A 346 -0.99 -6.18 -3.37
N THR A 347 -0.71 -5.25 -2.47
CA THR A 347 -0.86 -3.80 -2.71
C THR A 347 -0.08 -3.35 -3.96
N THR A 348 1.07 -3.96 -4.22
CA THR A 348 1.89 -3.70 -5.41
C THR A 348 1.15 -3.97 -6.71
N ASP A 349 0.35 -5.04 -6.77
CA ASP A 349 -0.38 -5.42 -7.98
C ASP A 349 -1.53 -4.46 -8.25
N GLY A 350 -2.28 -4.09 -7.23
CA GLY A 350 -3.31 -3.05 -7.32
C GLY A 350 -2.73 -1.71 -7.82
N ARG A 351 -1.57 -1.29 -7.30
CA ARG A 351 -0.90 -0.06 -7.74
C ARG A 351 -0.33 -0.17 -9.16
N LEU A 352 0.18 -1.34 -9.57
CA LEU A 352 0.63 -1.55 -10.95
C LEU A 352 -0.53 -1.39 -11.93
N LEU A 353 -1.68 -2.02 -11.66
CA LEU A 353 -2.89 -1.85 -12.48
C LEU A 353 -3.32 -0.38 -12.56
N ARG A 354 -3.38 0.34 -11.44
CA ARG A 354 -3.67 1.78 -11.40
C ARG A 354 -2.66 2.58 -12.23
N ARG A 355 -1.38 2.24 -12.18
CA ARG A 355 -0.33 2.88 -12.96
C ARG A 355 -0.50 2.62 -14.46
N ILE A 356 -0.78 1.40 -14.87
CA ILE A 356 -1.04 1.04 -16.27
C ILE A 356 -2.19 1.89 -16.83
N VAL A 357 -3.32 1.96 -16.11
CA VAL A 357 -4.48 2.75 -16.52
C VAL A 357 -4.17 4.24 -16.61
N ARG A 358 -3.50 4.80 -15.59
CA ARG A 358 -3.10 6.21 -15.58
C ARG A 358 -2.14 6.53 -16.74
N ASP A 359 -1.08 5.76 -16.89
CA ASP A 359 -0.02 6.02 -17.87
C ASP A 359 -0.55 5.90 -19.30
N ALA A 360 -1.47 4.97 -19.57
CA ALA A 360 -2.16 4.87 -20.84
C ALA A 360 -3.04 6.10 -21.13
N ARG A 361 -3.82 6.57 -20.12
CA ARG A 361 -4.77 7.68 -20.29
C ARG A 361 -4.11 9.05 -20.35
N THR A 362 -3.05 9.28 -19.59
CA THR A 362 -2.50 10.63 -19.34
C THR A 362 -1.09 10.84 -19.85
N ARG A 363 -0.32 9.77 -20.08
CA ARG A 363 1.09 9.83 -20.46
C ARG A 363 1.40 9.19 -21.81
N GLY A 364 0.43 8.54 -22.44
CA GLY A 364 0.61 7.85 -23.71
C GLY A 364 1.57 6.65 -23.64
N THR A 365 1.80 6.10 -22.44
CA THR A 365 2.73 4.98 -22.23
C THR A 365 1.97 3.66 -22.30
N SER A 366 2.51 2.69 -23.03
CA SER A 366 1.90 1.36 -23.16
C SER A 366 1.93 0.57 -21.84
N ALA A 367 1.02 -0.40 -21.69
CA ALA A 367 1.03 -1.33 -20.55
C ALA A 367 2.37 -2.09 -20.46
N LYS A 368 2.91 -2.51 -21.61
CA LYS A 368 4.21 -3.21 -21.72
C LYS A 368 5.34 -2.35 -21.13
N ASP A 369 5.43 -1.09 -21.52
CA ASP A 369 6.48 -0.17 -21.04
C ASP A 369 6.31 0.15 -19.56
N THR A 370 5.06 0.28 -19.09
CA THR A 370 4.77 0.48 -17.68
C THR A 370 5.23 -0.71 -16.84
N ILE A 371 4.95 -1.95 -17.29
CA ILE A 371 5.38 -3.18 -16.61
C ILE A 371 6.91 -3.29 -16.64
N ALA A 372 7.56 -3.00 -17.76
CA ALA A 372 9.02 -3.05 -17.87
C ALA A 372 9.73 -2.09 -16.91
N ARG A 373 9.14 -0.90 -16.65
CA ARG A 373 9.67 0.08 -15.69
C ARG A 373 9.33 -0.20 -14.23
N TRP A 374 8.37 -1.07 -13.96
CA TRP A 374 7.87 -1.31 -12.61
C TRP A 374 8.95 -1.74 -11.59
N PRO A 375 9.92 -2.63 -11.93
CA PRO A 375 10.99 -2.98 -11.01
C PRO A 375 11.86 -1.79 -10.58
N SER A 376 12.16 -0.86 -11.49
CA SER A 376 12.91 0.38 -11.15
C SER A 376 12.14 1.26 -10.18
N VAL A 377 10.83 1.47 -10.44
CA VAL A 377 9.95 2.22 -9.53
C VAL A 377 9.93 1.60 -8.14
N ARG A 378 9.82 0.27 -8.06
CA ARG A 378 9.83 -0.46 -6.78
C ARG A 378 11.13 -0.26 -5.99
N ARG A 379 12.29 -0.33 -6.66
CA ARG A 379 13.58 -0.04 -6.01
C ARG A 379 13.61 1.40 -5.45
N GLY A 380 13.11 2.37 -6.21
CA GLY A 380 13.01 3.75 -5.76
C GLY A 380 12.11 3.91 -4.53
N GLU A 381 10.97 3.24 -4.49
CA GLU A 381 10.05 3.24 -3.35
C GLU A 381 10.70 2.64 -2.09
N GLU A 382 11.36 1.50 -2.23
CA GLU A 382 12.06 0.81 -1.13
C GLU A 382 13.21 1.63 -0.55
N ALA A 383 13.90 2.41 -1.38
CA ALA A 383 15.01 3.24 -0.95
C ALA A 383 14.56 4.60 -0.38
N ASN A 384 13.51 5.22 -0.93
CA ASN A 384 13.24 6.64 -0.74
C ASN A 384 11.88 6.96 -0.10
N ILE A 385 10.98 5.96 0.06
CA ILE A 385 9.64 6.19 0.60
C ILE A 385 9.40 5.36 1.86
N PHE A 386 9.53 4.04 1.77
CA PHE A 386 9.19 3.14 2.87
C PHE A 386 10.01 3.34 4.15
N PRO A 387 11.28 3.77 4.13
CA PRO A 387 12.00 4.08 5.36
C PRO A 387 11.44 5.26 6.16
N TYR A 388 10.53 6.06 5.57
CA TYR A 388 9.97 7.28 6.17
C TYR A 388 8.46 7.21 6.43
N GLN A 389 7.81 6.07 6.21
CA GLN A 389 6.37 5.89 6.41
C GLN A 389 5.96 5.66 7.88
#